data_4e0f7d28da60ee1040f88ee41846864a
#
_entry.id   4e0f7d28da60ee1040f88ee41846864a
#
_cell.length_a   1.000
_cell.length_b   1.000
_cell.length_c   1.000
_cell.angle_alpha   90.00
_cell.angle_beta   90.00
_cell.angle_gamma   90.00
#
_symmetry.space_group_name_H-M   'P 1'
#
loop_
_entity.id
_entity.type
_entity.pdbx_description
1 polymer ?
#
loop_
_entity_poly.entity_id
_entity_poly.type
_entity_poly.pdbx_seq_one_letter_code
_entity_poly.pdbx_strand_id
1 'polypeptide(L)'
;KVALVCLYLLFLLIIIAALAPVIANDRPLYAEYKGNTLYPAFADQSRTDSIFTSEGKLDEVLQYDITDWRTLDFNKVIWAPIPYSPESMDRYNRDYVSPNGKQRFKNKEGVITDAPRKFRHLLGTDGIGRDLASGLIHGTRISLMVGLVSMGIASLIGIFLGALAGFFGDNKLKMPRIKYHFTLIGLFFGLFYGFGHRKYALADGFSQGILNGMLEILISTGIIILSVTIFRLISRLIKVNKLQEETFVPIDTFVSRGIELLNSIPRLLLIITITAVVERSIWIVMVIIGITSWTGIARFTRAELLRIRSLEFVQAAQSLGFSSARTIFKHALPNALAPVFVSIAFGIASAILIESGLSFLGIGVPDDIVTWGS
;
A
#
# COMPACT_ATOMS: atom_id res chain seq x y z
N LYS A 1 15.88 -25.05 -5.08
CA LYS A 1 15.00 -25.19 -6.28
C LYS A 1 13.62 -24.55 -6.04
N VAL A 2 12.92 -24.88 -4.92
CA VAL A 2 11.58 -24.31 -4.60
C VAL A 2 11.61 -22.79 -4.51
N ALA A 3 12.56 -22.22 -3.76
CA ALA A 3 12.68 -20.76 -3.62
C ALA A 3 12.88 -20.04 -4.97
N LEU A 4 13.58 -20.66 -5.91
CA LEU A 4 13.81 -20.12 -7.25
C LEU A 4 12.50 -20.11 -8.07
N VAL A 5 11.70 -21.18 -7.95
CA VAL A 5 10.37 -21.26 -8.58
C VAL A 5 9.44 -20.18 -8.02
N CYS A 6 9.40 -20.02 -6.67
CA CYS A 6 8.62 -18.95 -6.03
C CYS A 6 9.06 -17.55 -6.49
N LEU A 7 10.36 -17.34 -6.67
CA LEU A 7 10.90 -16.08 -7.19
C LEU A 7 10.41 -15.81 -8.62
N TYR A 8 10.46 -16.82 -9.51
CA TYR A 8 9.93 -16.68 -10.87
C TYR A 8 8.42 -16.41 -10.91
N LEU A 9 7.65 -17.06 -10.02
CA LEU A 9 6.22 -16.79 -9.89
C LEU A 9 5.96 -15.35 -9.42
N LEU A 10 6.74 -14.85 -8.47
CA LEU A 10 6.65 -13.46 -8.02
C LEU A 10 6.95 -12.47 -9.17
N PHE A 11 8.03 -12.71 -9.93
CA PHE A 11 8.34 -11.90 -11.10
C PHE A 11 7.25 -11.95 -12.16
N LEU A 12 6.66 -13.13 -12.39
CA LEU A 12 5.52 -13.27 -13.29
C LEU A 12 4.33 -12.42 -12.83
N LEU A 13 3.99 -12.43 -11.54
CA LEU A 13 2.92 -11.60 -11.00
C LEU A 13 3.22 -10.11 -11.14
N ILE A 14 4.46 -9.68 -10.93
CA ILE A 14 4.89 -8.29 -11.13
C ILE A 14 4.75 -7.89 -12.60
N ILE A 15 5.14 -8.77 -13.54
CA ILE A 15 4.99 -8.53 -14.97
C ILE A 15 3.51 -8.43 -15.36
N ILE A 16 2.66 -9.34 -14.85
CA ILE A 16 1.20 -9.28 -15.06
C ILE A 16 0.65 -7.96 -14.54
N ALA A 17 1.02 -7.55 -13.34
CA ALA A 17 0.58 -6.29 -12.74
C ALA A 17 1.01 -5.06 -13.57
N ALA A 18 2.24 -5.07 -14.09
CA ALA A 18 2.75 -3.98 -14.93
C ALA A 18 2.07 -3.92 -16.30
N LEU A 19 1.79 -5.08 -16.89
CA LEU A 19 1.19 -5.20 -18.21
C LEU A 19 -0.36 -5.30 -18.15
N ALA A 20 -0.98 -5.16 -17.01
CA ALA A 20 -2.43 -5.29 -16.85
C ALA A 20 -3.24 -4.47 -17.89
N PRO A 21 -2.94 -3.16 -18.15
CA PRO A 21 -3.66 -2.39 -19.15
C PRO A 21 -3.49 -2.89 -20.60
N VAL A 22 -2.43 -3.66 -20.87
CA VAL A 22 -2.17 -4.25 -22.18
C VAL A 22 -2.84 -5.62 -22.31
N ILE A 23 -2.91 -6.38 -21.22
CA ILE A 23 -3.50 -7.71 -21.18
C ILE A 23 -5.02 -7.65 -21.15
N ALA A 24 -5.59 -6.72 -20.39
CA ALA A 24 -7.03 -6.59 -20.18
C ALA A 24 -7.46 -5.11 -20.33
N ASN A 25 -8.20 -4.82 -21.41
CA ASN A 25 -8.65 -3.47 -21.71
C ASN A 25 -9.87 -3.53 -22.65
N ASP A 26 -10.90 -2.75 -22.36
CA ASP A 26 -12.12 -2.64 -23.19
C ASP A 26 -11.93 -1.74 -24.43
N ARG A 27 -10.77 -1.08 -24.53
CA ARG A 27 -10.36 -0.27 -25.67
C ARG A 27 -9.29 -0.98 -26.49
N PRO A 28 -9.25 -0.77 -27.82
CA PRO A 28 -8.20 -1.34 -28.64
C PRO A 28 -6.81 -0.78 -28.26
N LEU A 29 -5.80 -1.66 -28.31
CA LEU A 29 -4.40 -1.25 -28.14
C LEU A 29 -3.91 -0.42 -29.34
N TYR A 30 -4.41 -0.75 -30.53
CA TYR A 30 -4.16 -0.04 -31.78
C TYR A 30 -5.43 -0.07 -32.61
N ALA A 31 -5.79 1.05 -33.21
CA ALA A 31 -6.91 1.16 -34.12
C ALA A 31 -6.59 2.12 -35.27
N GLU A 32 -6.97 1.74 -36.48
CA GLU A 32 -6.98 2.60 -37.65
C GLU A 32 -8.46 2.87 -38.02
N TYR A 33 -8.89 4.10 -37.80
CA TYR A 33 -10.26 4.50 -37.97
C TYR A 33 -10.34 5.72 -38.88
N LYS A 34 -11.06 5.60 -40.02
CA LYS A 34 -11.24 6.68 -41.00
C LYS A 34 -9.93 7.39 -41.39
N GLY A 35 -8.85 6.60 -41.56
CA GLY A 35 -7.52 7.13 -41.93
C GLY A 35 -6.70 7.69 -40.79
N ASN A 36 -7.23 7.74 -39.56
CA ASN A 36 -6.51 8.19 -38.37
C ASN A 36 -6.00 6.98 -37.57
N THR A 37 -4.76 7.09 -37.07
CA THR A 37 -4.16 6.10 -36.18
C THR A 37 -4.40 6.47 -34.73
N LEU A 38 -5.02 5.57 -33.98
CA LEU A 38 -5.43 5.78 -32.59
C LEU A 38 -4.82 4.70 -31.69
N TYR A 39 -4.51 5.09 -30.45
CA TYR A 39 -4.06 4.20 -29.36
C TYR A 39 -4.97 4.32 -28.14
N PRO A 40 -6.24 3.89 -28.23
CA PRO A 40 -7.26 4.19 -27.21
C PRO A 40 -6.95 3.62 -25.83
N ALA A 41 -6.30 2.45 -25.75
CA ALA A 41 -5.98 1.80 -24.48
C ALA A 41 -4.98 2.58 -23.63
N PHE A 42 -4.17 3.46 -24.23
CA PHE A 42 -3.13 4.25 -23.55
C PHE A 42 -3.53 5.72 -23.36
N ALA A 43 -4.71 6.10 -23.83
CA ALA A 43 -5.21 7.45 -23.69
C ALA A 43 -6.02 7.63 -22.41
N ASP A 44 -6.04 8.87 -21.89
CA ASP A 44 -6.88 9.24 -20.76
C ASP A 44 -8.37 8.98 -21.06
N GLN A 45 -9.13 8.63 -20.02
CA GLN A 45 -10.57 8.39 -20.15
C GLN A 45 -11.32 9.63 -20.63
N SER A 46 -10.91 10.80 -20.17
CA SER A 46 -11.50 12.10 -20.54
C SER A 46 -11.05 12.62 -21.92
N ARG A 47 -10.19 11.87 -22.63
CA ARG A 47 -9.68 12.30 -23.93
C ARG A 47 -10.78 12.35 -24.97
N THR A 48 -10.74 13.40 -25.78
CA THR A 48 -11.61 13.60 -26.94
C THR A 48 -10.75 13.80 -28.18
N ASP A 49 -10.95 12.96 -29.19
CA ASP A 49 -10.25 13.09 -30.47
C ASP A 49 -11.26 13.50 -31.57
N SER A 50 -10.89 14.51 -32.33
CA SER A 50 -11.64 14.96 -33.50
C SER A 50 -11.15 14.19 -34.73
N ILE A 51 -12.05 13.48 -35.37
CA ILE A 51 -11.77 12.71 -36.60
C ILE A 51 -12.13 13.61 -37.80
N PHE A 52 -11.17 13.76 -38.70
CA PHE A 52 -11.33 14.57 -39.91
C PHE A 52 -11.41 13.68 -41.15
N THR A 53 -12.22 14.09 -42.12
CA THR A 53 -12.23 13.48 -43.45
C THR A 53 -10.95 13.77 -44.22
N SER A 54 -10.71 13.04 -45.31
CA SER A 54 -9.61 13.32 -46.24
C SER A 54 -9.62 14.73 -46.85
N GLU A 55 -10.76 15.40 -46.79
CA GLU A 55 -10.97 16.81 -47.23
C GLU A 55 -10.72 17.83 -46.10
N GLY A 56 -10.31 17.38 -44.90
CA GLY A 56 -10.05 18.28 -43.75
C GLY A 56 -11.28 18.80 -43.02
N LYS A 57 -12.49 18.28 -43.29
CA LYS A 57 -13.73 18.61 -42.55
C LYS A 57 -13.87 17.71 -41.34
N LEU A 58 -14.35 18.26 -40.21
CA LEU A 58 -14.70 17.51 -39.02
C LEU A 58 -15.80 16.52 -39.35
N ASP A 59 -15.56 15.20 -39.20
CA ASP A 59 -16.52 14.13 -39.45
C ASP A 59 -17.17 13.65 -38.15
N GLU A 60 -16.37 13.40 -37.14
CA GLU A 60 -16.86 12.84 -35.88
C GLU A 60 -15.96 13.26 -34.71
N VAL A 61 -16.53 13.31 -33.51
CA VAL A 61 -15.81 13.54 -32.26
C VAL A 61 -15.93 12.29 -31.40
N LEU A 62 -14.80 11.61 -31.18
CA LEU A 62 -14.74 10.42 -30.34
C LEU A 62 -14.44 10.84 -28.91
N GLN A 63 -15.39 10.64 -28.01
CA GLN A 63 -15.21 10.79 -26.58
C GLN A 63 -14.89 9.41 -26.00
N TYR A 64 -13.70 9.25 -25.41
CA TYR A 64 -13.13 7.97 -25.03
C TYR A 64 -13.89 7.28 -23.88
N ASP A 65 -14.55 8.03 -23.02
CA ASP A 65 -15.33 7.56 -21.87
C ASP A 65 -16.68 6.94 -22.24
N ILE A 66 -17.33 7.44 -23.32
CA ILE A 66 -18.67 6.99 -23.72
C ILE A 66 -18.70 6.19 -25.02
N THR A 67 -17.61 6.17 -25.79
CA THR A 67 -17.55 5.48 -27.09
C THR A 67 -17.54 3.97 -26.89
N ASP A 68 -18.52 3.26 -27.46
CA ASP A 68 -18.48 1.80 -27.55
C ASP A 68 -17.56 1.36 -28.71
N TRP A 69 -16.29 1.18 -28.37
CA TRP A 69 -15.23 0.81 -29.33
C TRP A 69 -15.52 -0.47 -30.13
N ARG A 70 -16.40 -1.34 -29.65
CA ARG A 70 -16.73 -2.63 -30.30
C ARG A 70 -17.67 -2.45 -31.49
N THR A 71 -18.40 -1.35 -31.55
CA THR A 71 -19.37 -1.04 -32.60
C THR A 71 -18.76 -0.29 -33.78
N LEU A 72 -17.56 0.31 -33.59
CA LEU A 72 -16.89 1.06 -34.64
C LEU A 72 -16.35 0.15 -35.77
N ASP A 73 -16.39 0.70 -36.99
CA ASP A 73 -15.86 -0.01 -38.17
C ASP A 73 -14.40 0.40 -38.43
N PHE A 74 -13.47 -0.41 -37.93
CA PHE A 74 -12.05 -0.17 -38.08
C PHE A 74 -11.50 -0.78 -39.38
N ASN A 75 -10.61 -0.05 -40.04
CA ASN A 75 -9.79 -0.59 -41.12
C ASN A 75 -8.84 -1.67 -40.61
N LYS A 76 -8.22 -1.40 -39.42
CA LYS A 76 -7.33 -2.32 -38.74
C LYS A 76 -7.47 -2.12 -37.23
N VAL A 77 -7.53 -3.22 -36.45
CA VAL A 77 -7.69 -3.14 -35.01
C VAL A 77 -6.95 -4.26 -34.28
N ILE A 78 -6.23 -3.91 -33.26
CA ILE A 78 -5.55 -4.84 -32.33
C ILE A 78 -6.17 -4.64 -30.95
N TRP A 79 -6.88 -5.65 -30.48
CA TRP A 79 -7.47 -5.67 -29.14
C TRP A 79 -6.52 -6.30 -28.12
N ALA A 80 -6.71 -5.95 -26.86
CA ALA A 80 -6.11 -6.69 -25.75
C ALA A 80 -6.54 -8.18 -25.80
N PRO A 81 -5.72 -9.10 -25.26
CA PRO A 81 -6.10 -10.51 -25.12
C PRO A 81 -7.42 -10.72 -24.39
N ILE A 82 -7.70 -9.91 -23.38
CA ILE A 82 -8.98 -9.81 -22.66
C ILE A 82 -9.59 -8.45 -23.03
N PRO A 83 -10.60 -8.39 -23.93
CA PRO A 83 -11.15 -7.12 -24.43
C PRO A 83 -12.18 -6.52 -23.47
N TYR A 84 -11.87 -6.52 -22.17
CA TYR A 84 -12.70 -6.02 -21.09
C TYR A 84 -11.85 -5.27 -20.07
N SER A 85 -12.35 -4.13 -19.60
CA SER A 85 -11.82 -3.41 -18.44
C SER A 85 -12.43 -3.99 -17.14
N PRO A 86 -11.75 -3.92 -15.99
CA PRO A 86 -12.29 -4.40 -14.73
C PRO A 86 -13.52 -3.63 -14.25
N GLU A 87 -13.70 -2.40 -14.73
CA GLU A 87 -14.81 -1.51 -14.37
C GLU A 87 -15.99 -1.61 -15.35
N SER A 88 -15.75 -2.10 -16.57
CA SER A 88 -16.77 -2.18 -17.59
C SER A 88 -17.82 -3.26 -17.27
N MET A 89 -19.11 -2.85 -17.31
CA MET A 89 -20.25 -3.73 -17.04
C MET A 89 -20.87 -4.19 -18.35
N ASP A 90 -20.86 -5.49 -18.62
CA ASP A 90 -21.58 -6.09 -19.73
C ASP A 90 -23.04 -6.34 -19.33
N ARG A 91 -23.94 -5.48 -19.84
CA ARG A 91 -25.38 -5.54 -19.51
C ARG A 91 -26.07 -6.81 -20.03
N TYR A 92 -25.49 -7.50 -20.99
CA TYR A 92 -26.04 -8.72 -21.61
C TYR A 92 -25.59 -9.98 -20.91
N ASN A 93 -24.52 -9.92 -20.11
CA ASN A 93 -23.91 -11.04 -19.40
C ASN A 93 -23.83 -10.81 -17.90
N ARG A 94 -24.99 -10.46 -17.26
CA ARG A 94 -25.13 -10.31 -15.82
C ARG A 94 -25.47 -11.66 -15.15
N ASP A 95 -25.52 -11.67 -13.83
CA ASP A 95 -25.95 -12.80 -13.02
C ASP A 95 -25.04 -14.01 -13.10
N TYR A 96 -23.73 -13.78 -12.94
CA TYR A 96 -22.71 -14.84 -12.85
C TYR A 96 -22.66 -15.77 -14.07
N VAL A 97 -22.56 -15.22 -15.27
CA VAL A 97 -22.49 -16.01 -16.50
C VAL A 97 -21.22 -16.85 -16.51
N SER A 98 -21.40 -18.19 -16.62
CA SER A 98 -20.30 -19.15 -16.63
C SER A 98 -19.38 -18.98 -17.85
N PRO A 99 -18.07 -19.31 -17.76
CA PRO A 99 -17.13 -19.36 -18.88
C PRO A 99 -17.65 -20.17 -20.07
N ASN A 100 -18.30 -21.29 -19.78
CA ASN A 100 -18.86 -22.21 -20.80
C ASN A 100 -20.35 -21.96 -21.09
N GLY A 101 -20.97 -20.97 -20.43
CA GLY A 101 -22.36 -20.59 -20.62
C GLY A 101 -22.63 -19.91 -21.96
N LYS A 102 -23.90 -19.69 -22.25
CA LYS A 102 -24.30 -18.84 -23.39
C LYS A 102 -24.02 -17.40 -23.05
N GLN A 103 -23.00 -16.82 -23.69
CA GLN A 103 -22.63 -15.42 -23.53
C GLN A 103 -23.16 -14.63 -24.72
N ARG A 104 -23.75 -13.48 -24.46
CA ARG A 104 -24.38 -12.62 -25.47
C ARG A 104 -23.45 -11.49 -25.87
N PHE A 105 -23.55 -11.04 -27.11
CA PHE A 105 -22.76 -9.95 -27.65
C PHE A 105 -23.62 -9.09 -28.58
N LYS A 106 -23.52 -7.78 -28.46
CA LYS A 106 -24.13 -6.83 -29.37
C LYS A 106 -23.21 -6.61 -30.57
N ASN A 107 -23.63 -7.02 -31.76
CA ASN A 107 -22.86 -6.83 -32.99
C ASN A 107 -22.90 -5.36 -33.47
N LYS A 108 -22.15 -5.05 -34.53
CA LYS A 108 -22.11 -3.70 -35.13
C LYS A 108 -23.47 -3.19 -35.61
N GLU A 109 -24.37 -4.09 -35.98
CA GLU A 109 -25.74 -3.79 -36.45
C GLU A 109 -26.73 -3.59 -35.28
N GLY A 110 -26.25 -3.69 -34.03
CA GLY A 110 -27.08 -3.54 -32.84
C GLY A 110 -27.85 -4.80 -32.43
N VAL A 111 -27.69 -5.93 -33.16
CA VAL A 111 -28.37 -7.19 -32.90
C VAL A 111 -27.63 -7.99 -31.82
N ILE A 112 -28.37 -8.59 -30.89
CA ILE A 112 -27.82 -9.45 -29.84
C ILE A 112 -27.62 -10.85 -30.41
N THR A 113 -26.37 -11.30 -30.45
CA THR A 113 -25.95 -12.64 -30.95
C THR A 113 -25.15 -13.38 -29.90
N ASP A 114 -24.78 -14.62 -30.16
CA ASP A 114 -23.82 -15.33 -29.30
C ASP A 114 -22.44 -14.68 -29.42
N ALA A 115 -21.75 -14.55 -28.27
CA ALA A 115 -20.45 -13.89 -28.21
C ALA A 115 -19.39 -14.67 -29.05
N PRO A 116 -18.72 -13.98 -29.98
CA PRO A 116 -17.63 -14.59 -30.73
C PRO A 116 -16.47 -14.91 -29.77
N ARG A 117 -15.63 -15.89 -30.13
CA ARG A 117 -14.53 -16.38 -29.28
C ARG A 117 -13.67 -15.25 -28.68
N LYS A 118 -13.42 -14.20 -29.48
CA LYS A 118 -12.61 -13.04 -29.09
C LYS A 118 -13.24 -12.20 -27.96
N PHE A 119 -14.56 -12.10 -27.94
CA PHE A 119 -15.33 -11.28 -26.99
C PHE A 119 -16.07 -12.16 -25.98
N ARG A 120 -15.54 -13.33 -25.67
CA ARG A 120 -16.06 -14.15 -24.55
C ARG A 120 -15.35 -13.80 -23.27
N HIS A 121 -16.09 -13.77 -22.19
CA HIS A 121 -15.55 -13.68 -20.83
C HIS A 121 -14.88 -15.00 -20.46
N LEU A 122 -13.54 -15.02 -20.41
CA LEU A 122 -12.74 -16.23 -20.25
C LEU A 122 -13.01 -16.96 -18.94
N LEU A 123 -13.19 -16.22 -17.84
CA LEU A 123 -13.54 -16.75 -16.52
C LEU A 123 -15.01 -16.48 -16.14
N GLY A 124 -15.80 -15.98 -17.08
CA GLY A 124 -17.18 -15.57 -16.82
C GLY A 124 -17.28 -14.17 -16.26
N THR A 125 -18.48 -13.84 -15.71
CA THR A 125 -18.79 -12.51 -15.17
C THR A 125 -19.25 -12.60 -13.73
N ASP A 126 -19.19 -11.45 -13.02
CA ASP A 126 -19.82 -11.29 -11.70
C ASP A 126 -21.33 -11.00 -11.81
N GLY A 127 -21.98 -10.74 -10.67
CA GLY A 127 -23.42 -10.46 -10.59
C GLY A 127 -23.88 -9.23 -11.36
N ILE A 128 -23.00 -8.24 -11.60
CA ILE A 128 -23.32 -7.02 -12.34
C ILE A 128 -22.78 -7.02 -13.78
N GLY A 129 -22.11 -8.10 -14.20
CA GLY A 129 -21.59 -8.29 -15.55
C GLY A 129 -20.17 -7.80 -15.79
N ARG A 130 -19.34 -7.63 -14.74
CA ARG A 130 -17.91 -7.35 -14.90
C ARG A 130 -17.13 -8.61 -15.21
N ASP A 131 -16.09 -8.49 -16.03
CA ASP A 131 -15.24 -9.61 -16.43
C ASP A 131 -14.31 -10.05 -15.32
N LEU A 132 -14.42 -11.31 -14.88
CA LEU A 132 -13.61 -11.85 -13.77
C LEU A 132 -12.12 -11.97 -14.13
N ALA A 133 -11.78 -12.28 -15.38
CA ALA A 133 -10.39 -12.40 -15.81
C ALA A 133 -9.69 -11.04 -15.79
N SER A 134 -10.36 -10.00 -16.28
CA SER A 134 -9.89 -8.62 -16.21
C SER A 134 -9.73 -8.16 -14.76
N GLY A 135 -10.72 -8.47 -13.92
CA GLY A 135 -10.68 -8.17 -12.48
C GLY A 135 -9.47 -8.79 -11.79
N LEU A 136 -9.17 -10.07 -12.03
CA LEU A 136 -8.01 -10.75 -11.47
C LEU A 136 -6.68 -10.13 -11.91
N ILE A 137 -6.55 -9.75 -13.18
CA ILE A 137 -5.32 -9.16 -13.74
C ILE A 137 -5.07 -7.77 -13.15
N HIS A 138 -6.07 -6.89 -13.18
CA HIS A 138 -5.94 -5.56 -12.61
C HIS A 138 -5.86 -5.59 -11.09
N GLY A 139 -6.61 -6.48 -10.43
CA GLY A 139 -6.53 -6.72 -9.01
C GLY A 139 -5.15 -7.13 -8.53
N THR A 140 -4.37 -7.86 -9.36
CA THR A 140 -2.98 -8.20 -9.03
C THR A 140 -2.14 -6.96 -8.74
N ARG A 141 -2.29 -5.89 -9.52
CA ARG A 141 -1.56 -4.63 -9.32
C ARG A 141 -1.90 -3.99 -7.98
N ILE A 142 -3.18 -3.89 -7.66
CA ILE A 142 -3.65 -3.26 -6.43
C ILE A 142 -3.28 -4.10 -5.21
N SER A 143 -3.52 -5.40 -5.23
CA SER A 143 -3.22 -6.29 -4.10
C SER A 143 -1.72 -6.37 -3.80
N LEU A 144 -0.85 -6.42 -4.82
CA LEU A 144 0.60 -6.33 -4.62
C LEU A 144 1.02 -4.99 -4.03
N MET A 145 0.41 -3.88 -4.49
CA MET A 145 0.70 -2.55 -3.96
C MET A 145 0.28 -2.45 -2.48
N VAL A 146 -0.88 -2.98 -2.11
CA VAL A 146 -1.32 -3.08 -0.70
C VAL A 146 -0.29 -3.82 0.14
N GLY A 147 0.13 -5.00 -0.30
CA GLY A 147 1.13 -5.78 0.42
C GLY A 147 2.46 -5.04 0.61
N LEU A 148 2.99 -4.46 -0.47
CA LEU A 148 4.30 -3.77 -0.46
C LEU A 148 4.26 -2.47 0.36
N VAL A 149 3.25 -1.62 0.16
CA VAL A 149 3.15 -0.33 0.87
C VAL A 149 2.90 -0.55 2.35
N SER A 150 1.93 -1.40 2.71
CA SER A 150 1.64 -1.70 4.11
C SER A 150 2.83 -2.28 4.84
N MET A 151 3.51 -3.28 4.23
CA MET A 151 4.67 -3.89 4.86
C MET A 151 5.92 -3.00 4.80
N GLY A 152 6.01 -2.09 3.83
CA GLY A 152 7.01 -1.02 3.83
C GLY A 152 6.88 -0.13 5.06
N ILE A 153 5.67 0.37 5.36
CA ILE A 153 5.38 1.17 6.56
C ILE A 153 5.67 0.36 7.84
N ALA A 154 5.15 -0.87 7.92
CA ALA A 154 5.36 -1.75 9.07
C ALA A 154 6.86 -2.05 9.31
N SER A 155 7.63 -2.23 8.23
CA SER A 155 9.07 -2.51 8.29
C SER A 155 9.86 -1.32 8.79
N LEU A 156 9.57 -0.12 8.29
CA LEU A 156 10.23 1.10 8.76
C LEU A 156 10.03 1.30 10.27
N ILE A 157 8.79 1.21 10.73
CA ILE A 157 8.45 1.36 12.16
C ILE A 157 9.05 0.22 12.98
N GLY A 158 8.85 -1.03 12.54
CA GLY A 158 9.23 -2.22 13.28
C GLY A 158 10.74 -2.38 13.39
N ILE A 159 11.48 -2.17 12.30
CA ILE A 159 12.95 -2.23 12.31
C ILE A 159 13.52 -1.12 13.18
N PHE A 160 13.01 0.11 13.05
CA PHE A 160 13.50 1.24 13.84
C PHE A 160 13.27 1.04 15.34
N LEU A 161 12.04 0.74 15.75
CA LEU A 161 11.71 0.53 17.16
C LEU A 161 12.36 -0.73 17.73
N GLY A 162 12.38 -1.82 16.95
CA GLY A 162 13.05 -3.06 17.34
C GLY A 162 14.56 -2.89 17.47
N ALA A 163 15.18 -2.08 16.59
CA ALA A 163 16.59 -1.77 16.66
C ALA A 163 16.94 -0.97 17.92
N LEU A 164 16.17 0.04 18.23
CA LEU A 164 16.35 0.84 19.45
C LEU A 164 16.21 -0.04 20.70
N ALA A 165 15.14 -0.82 20.80
CA ALA A 165 14.88 -1.69 21.93
C ALA A 165 15.97 -2.76 22.10
N GLY A 166 16.34 -3.46 21.02
CA GLY A 166 17.32 -4.55 21.05
C GLY A 166 18.75 -4.08 21.35
N PHE A 167 19.16 -2.92 20.80
CA PHE A 167 20.53 -2.43 20.99
C PHE A 167 20.73 -1.72 22.34
N PHE A 168 19.85 -0.77 22.68
CA PHE A 168 19.99 -0.02 23.91
C PHE A 168 19.45 -0.77 25.13
N GLY A 169 18.38 -1.54 24.99
CA GLY A 169 17.70 -2.16 26.13
C GLY A 169 17.22 -1.10 27.14
N ASP A 170 17.19 -1.45 28.42
CA ASP A 170 16.75 -0.55 29.48
C ASP A 170 17.91 0.09 30.28
N ASN A 171 19.16 -0.34 30.02
CA ASN A 171 20.29 -0.03 30.91
C ASN A 171 21.46 0.68 30.20
N LYS A 172 21.36 1.03 28.93
CA LYS A 172 22.47 1.68 28.21
C LYS A 172 22.32 3.18 28.05
N LEU A 173 21.09 3.66 27.88
CA LEU A 173 20.84 5.09 27.67
C LEU A 173 20.52 5.77 29.01
N LYS A 174 21.38 6.72 29.40
CA LYS A 174 21.19 7.53 30.60
C LYS A 174 20.83 8.96 30.22
N MET A 175 19.96 9.59 30.99
CA MET A 175 19.67 11.02 30.91
C MET A 175 19.19 11.55 32.25
N PRO A 176 19.31 12.88 32.52
CA PRO A 176 18.74 13.51 33.72
C PRO A 176 17.22 13.23 33.82
N ARG A 177 16.73 12.91 35.03
CA ARG A 177 15.30 12.62 35.29
C ARG A 177 14.40 13.71 34.76
N ILE A 178 14.77 14.95 34.96
CA ILE A 178 13.98 16.10 34.46
C ILE A 178 13.83 16.05 32.95
N LYS A 179 14.93 15.82 32.21
CA LYS A 179 14.93 15.74 30.74
C LYS A 179 14.09 14.55 30.26
N TYR A 180 14.12 13.44 31.01
CA TYR A 180 13.31 12.26 30.74
C TYR A 180 11.81 12.56 30.80
N HIS A 181 11.33 13.13 31.93
CA HIS A 181 9.91 13.47 32.11
C HIS A 181 9.43 14.53 31.11
N PHE A 182 10.23 15.56 30.84
CA PHE A 182 9.89 16.58 29.86
C PHE A 182 9.88 16.02 28.43
N THR A 183 10.73 15.05 28.12
CA THR A 183 10.67 14.35 26.82
C THR A 183 9.37 13.57 26.68
N LEU A 184 8.90 12.89 27.74
CA LEU A 184 7.62 12.17 27.72
C LEU A 184 6.42 13.13 27.56
N ILE A 185 6.43 14.26 28.28
CA ILE A 185 5.40 15.31 28.18
C ILE A 185 5.41 15.87 26.74
N GLY A 186 6.58 16.20 26.20
CA GLY A 186 6.71 16.69 24.83
C GLY A 186 6.25 15.67 23.78
N LEU A 187 6.52 14.38 24.01
CA LEU A 187 6.03 13.32 23.14
C LEU A 187 4.50 13.19 23.20
N PHE A 188 3.90 13.27 24.39
CA PHE A 188 2.46 13.24 24.57
C PHE A 188 1.77 14.38 23.81
N PHE A 189 2.21 15.63 24.03
CA PHE A 189 1.65 16.77 23.30
C PHE A 189 1.95 16.72 21.81
N GLY A 190 3.14 16.26 21.43
CA GLY A 190 3.51 16.07 20.02
C GLY A 190 2.62 15.07 19.30
N LEU A 191 2.32 13.92 19.91
CA LEU A 191 1.39 12.93 19.38
C LEU A 191 -0.04 13.45 19.33
N PHE A 192 -0.48 14.14 20.39
CA PHE A 192 -1.83 14.71 20.45
C PHE A 192 -2.05 15.75 19.35
N TYR A 193 -1.16 16.72 19.18
CA TYR A 193 -1.30 17.75 18.15
C TYR A 193 -0.91 17.26 16.77
N GLY A 194 0.12 16.41 16.64
CA GLY A 194 0.58 15.90 15.35
C GLY A 194 -0.39 14.92 14.70
N PHE A 195 -0.98 14.02 15.48
CA PHE A 195 -1.90 13.00 14.94
C PHE A 195 -3.34 13.19 15.42
N GLY A 196 -3.57 13.43 16.68
CA GLY A 196 -4.92 13.55 17.25
C GLY A 196 -5.69 14.74 16.67
N HIS A 197 -5.09 15.94 16.72
CA HIS A 197 -5.74 17.16 16.22
C HIS A 197 -5.78 17.20 14.68
N ARG A 198 -4.77 16.66 14.01
CA ARG A 198 -4.63 16.66 12.54
C ARG A 198 -5.24 15.45 11.82
N LYS A 199 -6.05 14.64 12.50
CA LYS A 199 -6.64 13.42 11.94
C LYS A 199 -7.36 13.64 10.62
N TYR A 200 -8.08 14.76 10.45
CA TYR A 200 -8.78 15.09 9.22
C TYR A 200 -7.81 15.49 8.10
N ALA A 201 -6.80 16.31 8.37
CA ALA A 201 -5.79 16.67 7.40
C ALA A 201 -5.01 15.45 6.89
N LEU A 202 -4.72 14.48 7.78
CA LEU A 202 -4.11 13.22 7.40
C LEU A 202 -5.03 12.38 6.49
N ALA A 203 -6.31 12.29 6.85
CA ALA A 203 -7.30 11.56 6.03
C ALA A 203 -7.44 12.19 4.65
N ASP A 204 -7.62 13.51 4.59
CA ASP A 204 -7.72 14.26 3.32
C ASP A 204 -6.46 14.15 2.47
N GLY A 205 -5.28 14.19 3.09
CA GLY A 205 -4.01 14.00 2.39
C GLY A 205 -3.93 12.63 1.70
N PHE A 206 -4.32 11.57 2.40
CA PHE A 206 -4.34 10.23 1.83
C PHE A 206 -5.46 10.00 0.81
N SER A 207 -6.60 10.67 0.93
CA SER A 207 -7.66 10.60 -0.07
C SER A 207 -7.25 11.24 -1.40
N GLN A 208 -6.40 12.30 -1.36
CA GLN A 208 -5.85 12.98 -2.52
C GLN A 208 -4.66 12.24 -3.17
N GLY A 209 -4.08 11.25 -2.48
CA GLY A 209 -3.00 10.42 -2.98
C GLY A 209 -1.87 10.20 -1.98
N ILE A 210 -1.01 9.22 -2.27
CA ILE A 210 0.05 8.79 -1.35
C ILE A 210 1.06 9.92 -1.07
N LEU A 211 1.36 10.75 -2.06
CA LEU A 211 2.36 11.82 -1.92
C LEU A 211 1.90 12.89 -0.92
N ASN A 212 0.63 13.31 -1.03
CA ASN A 212 0.01 14.26 -0.12
C ASN A 212 -0.12 13.67 1.30
N GLY A 213 -0.52 12.40 1.41
CA GLY A 213 -0.55 11.70 2.70
C GLY A 213 0.84 11.60 3.36
N MET A 214 1.90 11.34 2.59
CA MET A 214 3.28 11.34 3.10
C MET A 214 3.72 12.74 3.57
N LEU A 215 3.35 13.80 2.88
CA LEU A 215 3.62 15.17 3.31
C LEU A 215 2.94 15.48 4.65
N GLU A 216 1.68 15.06 4.83
CA GLU A 216 0.95 15.22 6.08
C GLU A 216 1.60 14.45 7.24
N ILE A 217 2.12 13.25 7.00
CA ILE A 217 2.91 12.48 7.97
C ILE A 217 4.21 13.24 8.32
N LEU A 218 4.91 13.80 7.34
CA LEU A 218 6.13 14.59 7.59
C LEU A 218 5.85 15.82 8.46
N ILE A 219 4.76 16.54 8.18
CA ILE A 219 4.33 17.68 8.98
C ILE A 219 4.01 17.25 10.42
N SER A 220 3.25 16.17 10.59
CA SER A 220 2.89 15.61 11.90
C SER A 220 4.13 15.16 12.68
N THR A 221 5.08 14.54 12.03
CA THR A 221 6.38 14.16 12.61
C THR A 221 7.19 15.40 13.01
N GLY A 222 7.19 16.44 12.19
CA GLY A 222 7.80 17.73 12.50
C GLY A 222 7.22 18.37 13.75
N ILE A 223 5.90 18.32 13.95
CA ILE A 223 5.22 18.80 15.16
C ILE A 223 5.68 18.03 16.41
N ILE A 224 5.83 16.70 16.30
CA ILE A 224 6.33 15.87 17.39
C ILE A 224 7.76 16.29 17.77
N ILE A 225 8.64 16.39 16.77
CA ILE A 225 10.04 16.80 17.00
C ILE A 225 10.11 18.18 17.64
N LEU A 226 9.31 19.12 17.13
CA LEU A 226 9.25 20.48 17.65
C LEU A 226 8.77 20.49 19.12
N SER A 227 7.67 19.80 19.42
CA SER A 227 7.13 19.66 20.77
C SER A 227 8.16 19.08 21.73
N VAL A 228 8.77 17.94 21.39
CA VAL A 228 9.82 17.32 22.21
C VAL A 228 11.00 18.26 22.42
N THR A 229 11.38 19.02 21.40
CA THR A 229 12.50 19.97 21.48
C THR A 229 12.18 21.12 22.41
N ILE A 230 10.98 21.71 22.30
CA ILE A 230 10.52 22.79 23.19
C ILE A 230 10.52 22.34 24.67
N PHE A 231 9.91 21.18 24.95
CA PHE A 231 9.87 20.67 26.31
C PHE A 231 11.26 20.33 26.87
N ARG A 232 12.17 19.80 26.00
CA ARG A 232 13.58 19.62 26.39
C ARG A 232 14.33 20.94 26.68
N LEU A 233 14.03 21.99 25.94
CA LEU A 233 14.60 23.32 26.22
C LEU A 233 14.07 23.87 27.54
N ILE A 234 12.76 23.75 27.81
CA ILE A 234 12.15 24.15 29.08
C ILE A 234 12.81 23.39 30.26
N SER A 235 13.10 22.09 30.09
CA SER A 235 13.76 21.29 31.11
C SER A 235 15.13 21.84 31.55
N ARG A 236 15.84 22.61 30.69
CA ARG A 236 17.13 23.22 30.99
C ARG A 236 17.01 24.44 31.95
N LEU A 237 15.83 25.06 31.99
CA LEU A 237 15.57 26.22 32.85
C LEU A 237 15.35 25.80 34.32
N ILE A 238 15.01 24.54 34.57
CA ILE A 238 14.70 24.00 35.88
C ILE A 238 15.96 23.39 36.51
N LYS A 239 16.53 24.06 37.51
CA LYS A 239 17.76 23.65 38.20
C LYS A 239 17.45 23.06 39.59
N VAL A 240 16.77 21.91 39.62
CA VAL A 240 16.50 21.19 40.88
C VAL A 240 17.48 20.00 40.95
N ASN A 241 18.37 20.02 41.96
CA ASN A 241 19.45 19.03 42.08
C ASN A 241 18.97 17.58 42.06
N LYS A 242 17.89 17.25 42.78
CA LYS A 242 17.30 15.91 42.83
C LYS A 242 16.74 15.42 41.48
N LEU A 243 16.35 16.33 40.58
CA LEU A 243 15.84 16.02 39.23
C LEU A 243 16.96 16.01 38.18
N GLN A 244 18.17 16.40 38.50
CA GLN A 244 19.34 16.34 37.65
C GLN A 244 20.09 15.00 37.75
N GLU A 245 19.74 14.14 38.72
CA GLU A 245 20.27 12.79 38.79
C GLU A 245 19.98 12.01 37.51
N GLU A 246 20.98 11.28 37.04
CA GLU A 246 20.84 10.42 35.85
C GLU A 246 19.92 9.25 36.13
N THR A 247 19.04 8.94 35.19
CA THR A 247 18.19 7.76 35.19
C THR A 247 18.36 7.00 33.86
N PHE A 248 18.16 5.70 33.91
CA PHE A 248 18.11 4.89 32.71
C PHE A 248 16.79 5.11 31.97
N VAL A 249 16.86 5.17 30.64
CA VAL A 249 15.68 5.24 29.77
C VAL A 249 15.29 3.82 29.39
N PRO A 250 14.15 3.32 29.85
CA PRO A 250 13.73 1.95 29.60
C PRO A 250 13.12 1.79 28.18
N ILE A 251 13.97 1.90 27.14
CA ILE A 251 13.54 1.84 25.73
C ILE A 251 12.91 0.50 25.42
N ASP A 252 13.53 -0.57 25.88
CA ASP A 252 13.06 -1.92 25.63
C ASP A 252 11.69 -2.17 26.26
N THR A 253 11.51 -1.73 27.49
CA THR A 253 10.22 -1.78 28.18
C THR A 253 9.15 -0.98 27.43
N PHE A 254 9.45 0.24 26.96
CA PHE A 254 8.48 1.04 26.21
C PHE A 254 8.02 0.38 24.91
N VAL A 255 8.96 -0.12 24.11
CA VAL A 255 8.63 -0.78 22.86
C VAL A 255 7.86 -2.08 23.11
N SER A 256 8.28 -2.87 24.10
CA SER A 256 7.60 -4.12 24.49
C SER A 256 6.17 -3.87 24.96
N ARG A 257 5.94 -2.84 25.79
CA ARG A 257 4.58 -2.44 26.22
C ARG A 257 3.72 -1.94 25.06
N GLY A 258 4.30 -1.21 24.11
CA GLY A 258 3.60 -0.82 22.88
C GLY A 258 3.18 -2.03 22.05
N ILE A 259 4.04 -3.04 21.92
CA ILE A 259 3.74 -4.30 21.25
C ILE A 259 2.62 -5.06 21.97
N GLU A 260 2.69 -5.19 23.30
CA GLU A 260 1.68 -5.86 24.12
C GLU A 260 0.32 -5.16 24.00
N LEU A 261 0.28 -3.83 24.07
CA LEU A 261 -0.94 -3.04 23.95
C LEU A 261 -1.64 -3.26 22.61
N LEU A 262 -0.90 -3.20 21.50
CA LEU A 262 -1.49 -3.45 20.19
C LEU A 262 -1.92 -4.91 19.99
N ASN A 263 -1.16 -5.87 20.54
CA ASN A 263 -1.49 -7.28 20.42
C ASN A 263 -2.62 -7.73 21.39
N SER A 264 -2.99 -6.91 22.38
CA SER A 264 -4.14 -7.20 23.26
C SER A 264 -5.49 -7.06 22.55
N ILE A 265 -5.52 -6.32 21.42
CA ILE A 265 -6.69 -6.15 20.59
C ILE A 265 -6.56 -7.06 19.37
N PRO A 266 -7.57 -7.90 19.03
CA PRO A 266 -7.53 -8.68 17.81
C PRO A 266 -7.36 -7.76 16.59
N ARG A 267 -6.22 -7.94 15.86
CA ARG A 267 -5.79 -7.03 14.79
C ARG A 267 -6.87 -6.77 13.73
N LEU A 268 -7.59 -7.80 13.32
CA LEU A 268 -8.67 -7.68 12.33
C LEU A 268 -9.78 -6.74 12.84
N LEU A 269 -10.20 -6.91 14.10
CA LEU A 269 -11.23 -6.05 14.70
C LEU A 269 -10.76 -4.59 14.79
N LEU A 270 -9.51 -4.36 15.16
CA LEU A 270 -8.92 -3.02 15.18
C LEU A 270 -8.97 -2.37 13.80
N ILE A 271 -8.56 -3.09 12.76
CA ILE A 271 -8.57 -2.58 11.38
C ILE A 271 -9.99 -2.28 10.92
N ILE A 272 -10.93 -3.21 11.09
CA ILE A 272 -12.35 -3.01 10.73
C ILE A 272 -12.92 -1.78 11.43
N THR A 273 -12.68 -1.64 12.74
CA THR A 273 -13.21 -0.50 13.51
C THR A 273 -12.68 0.84 13.00
N ILE A 274 -11.39 0.92 12.69
CA ILE A 274 -10.80 2.17 12.19
C ILE A 274 -11.31 2.47 10.77
N THR A 275 -11.33 1.47 9.88
CA THR A 275 -11.77 1.63 8.49
C THR A 275 -13.26 1.95 8.36
N ALA A 276 -14.10 1.51 9.33
CA ALA A 276 -15.52 1.83 9.35
C ALA A 276 -15.82 3.31 9.70
N VAL A 277 -14.87 4.01 10.34
CA VAL A 277 -15.04 5.41 10.79
C VAL A 277 -14.45 6.39 9.78
N VAL A 278 -13.50 5.95 8.97
CA VAL A 278 -12.76 6.79 8.01
C VAL A 278 -13.36 6.64 6.62
N GLU A 279 -13.22 7.65 5.76
CA GLU A 279 -13.63 7.58 4.37
C GLU A 279 -12.97 6.42 3.64
N ARG A 280 -13.71 5.79 2.73
CA ARG A 280 -13.21 4.65 1.94
C ARG A 280 -12.06 5.11 1.04
N SER A 281 -10.88 4.61 1.29
CA SER A 281 -9.68 4.89 0.49
C SER A 281 -8.70 3.73 0.62
N ILE A 282 -8.23 3.23 -0.50
CA ILE A 282 -7.24 2.15 -0.54
C ILE A 282 -5.93 2.57 0.15
N TRP A 283 -5.54 3.85 0.06
CA TRP A 283 -4.34 4.39 0.69
C TRP A 283 -4.45 4.38 2.22
N ILE A 284 -5.62 4.74 2.74
CA ILE A 284 -5.89 4.72 4.18
C ILE A 284 -5.85 3.28 4.70
N VAL A 285 -6.43 2.33 3.97
CA VAL A 285 -6.37 0.90 4.31
C VAL A 285 -4.92 0.41 4.37
N MET A 286 -4.08 0.75 3.39
CA MET A 286 -2.65 0.42 3.38
C MET A 286 -1.92 0.96 4.62
N VAL A 287 -2.18 2.21 4.99
CA VAL A 287 -1.57 2.85 6.17
C VAL A 287 -2.02 2.18 7.46
N ILE A 288 -3.33 1.90 7.60
CA ILE A 288 -3.86 1.23 8.79
C ILE A 288 -3.26 -0.16 8.96
N ILE A 289 -3.22 -0.96 7.88
CA ILE A 289 -2.59 -2.28 7.90
C ILE A 289 -1.11 -2.14 8.28
N GLY A 290 -0.39 -1.16 7.73
CA GLY A 290 1.02 -0.91 8.02
C GLY A 290 1.27 -0.55 9.49
N ILE A 291 0.52 0.42 10.02
CA ILE A 291 0.65 0.89 11.41
C ILE A 291 0.27 -0.20 12.42
N THR A 292 -0.60 -1.12 12.06
CA THR A 292 -0.99 -2.23 12.96
C THR A 292 -0.09 -3.47 12.84
N SER A 293 0.76 -3.56 11.81
CA SER A 293 1.55 -4.77 11.49
C SER A 293 3.00 -4.73 11.99
N TRP A 294 3.52 -3.59 12.45
CA TRP A 294 4.92 -3.41 12.83
C TRP A 294 5.36 -4.26 14.04
N THR A 295 4.43 -4.69 14.89
CA THR A 295 4.73 -5.36 16.17
C THR A 295 5.51 -6.65 16.00
N GLY A 296 5.18 -7.46 14.97
CA GLY A 296 5.89 -8.69 14.65
C GLY A 296 7.34 -8.41 14.20
N ILE A 297 7.51 -7.45 13.28
CA ILE A 297 8.82 -7.05 12.76
C ILE A 297 9.70 -6.49 13.88
N ALA A 298 9.14 -5.62 14.74
CA ALA A 298 9.86 -5.06 15.87
C ALA A 298 10.35 -6.17 16.84
N ARG A 299 9.53 -7.16 17.12
CA ARG A 299 9.89 -8.30 17.98
C ARG A 299 11.06 -9.10 17.40
N PHE A 300 11.02 -9.42 16.11
CA PHE A 300 12.11 -10.13 15.45
C PHE A 300 13.39 -9.30 15.41
N THR A 301 13.30 -8.03 15.00
CA THR A 301 14.46 -7.11 14.97
C THR A 301 15.07 -6.94 16.35
N ARG A 302 14.23 -6.76 17.39
CA ARG A 302 14.68 -6.69 18.78
C ARG A 302 15.44 -7.94 19.22
N ALA A 303 14.86 -9.12 18.98
CA ALA A 303 15.48 -10.40 19.37
C ALA A 303 16.83 -10.60 18.70
N GLU A 304 16.94 -10.33 17.40
CA GLU A 304 18.19 -10.44 16.67
C GLU A 304 19.25 -9.44 17.15
N LEU A 305 18.87 -8.20 17.42
CA LEU A 305 19.84 -7.22 17.92
C LEU A 305 20.26 -7.47 19.37
N LEU A 306 19.39 -8.03 20.21
CA LEU A 306 19.79 -8.53 21.53
C LEU A 306 20.88 -9.60 21.43
N ARG A 307 20.76 -10.51 20.45
CA ARG A 307 21.77 -11.55 20.18
C ARG A 307 23.05 -10.94 19.60
N ILE A 308 22.94 -10.10 18.57
CA ILE A 308 24.08 -9.56 17.81
C ILE A 308 24.91 -8.58 18.64
N ARG A 309 24.30 -7.78 19.52
CA ARG A 309 25.03 -6.79 20.33
C ARG A 309 26.09 -7.41 21.27
N SER A 310 25.99 -8.70 21.57
CA SER A 310 26.96 -9.44 22.39
C SER A 310 28.09 -10.09 21.58
N LEU A 311 28.05 -10.00 20.25
CA LEU A 311 29.07 -10.60 19.39
C LEU A 311 30.35 -9.73 19.35
N GLU A 312 31.50 -10.40 19.20
CA GLU A 312 32.83 -9.78 19.28
C GLU A 312 33.03 -8.62 18.32
N PHE A 313 32.53 -8.71 17.09
CA PHE A 313 32.70 -7.64 16.10
C PHE A 313 31.93 -6.35 16.49
N VAL A 314 30.79 -6.46 17.21
CA VAL A 314 30.05 -5.30 17.72
C VAL A 314 30.79 -4.70 18.92
N GLN A 315 31.32 -5.55 19.81
CA GLN A 315 32.10 -5.08 20.95
C GLN A 315 33.41 -4.42 20.49
N ALA A 316 34.10 -5.00 19.49
CA ALA A 316 35.27 -4.39 18.87
C ALA A 316 34.99 -3.02 18.29
N ALA A 317 33.85 -2.84 17.54
CA ALA A 317 33.46 -1.56 17.01
C ALA A 317 33.19 -0.52 18.12
N GLN A 318 32.59 -0.92 19.24
CA GLN A 318 32.41 -0.06 20.41
C GLN A 318 33.73 0.31 21.10
N SER A 319 34.62 -0.64 21.23
CA SER A 319 35.99 -0.45 21.83
C SER A 319 36.83 0.51 20.97
N LEU A 320 36.65 0.52 19.66
CA LEU A 320 37.26 1.46 18.73
C LEU A 320 36.63 2.87 18.78
N GLY A 321 35.65 3.10 19.67
CA GLY A 321 35.02 4.41 19.86
C GLY A 321 33.97 4.77 18.80
N PHE A 322 33.43 3.81 18.04
CA PHE A 322 32.36 4.09 17.10
C PHE A 322 31.09 4.52 17.86
N SER A 323 30.41 5.55 17.34
CA SER A 323 29.14 5.98 17.90
C SER A 323 28.09 4.87 17.86
N SER A 324 27.16 4.86 18.82
CA SER A 324 26.08 3.86 18.86
C SER A 324 25.28 3.82 17.55
N ALA A 325 24.98 4.97 16.94
CA ALA A 325 24.30 5.02 15.65
C ALA A 325 25.12 4.31 14.56
N ARG A 326 26.42 4.60 14.44
CA ARG A 326 27.29 3.94 13.45
C ARG A 326 27.36 2.43 13.71
N THR A 327 27.48 2.02 14.95
CA THR A 327 27.52 0.60 15.33
C THR A 327 26.22 -0.12 14.99
N ILE A 328 25.08 0.50 15.26
CA ILE A 328 23.75 -0.05 14.90
C ILE A 328 23.63 -0.17 13.39
N PHE A 329 23.65 0.96 12.67
CA PHE A 329 23.25 1.00 11.27
C PHE A 329 24.28 0.36 10.32
N LYS A 330 25.58 0.44 10.64
CA LYS A 330 26.63 -0.08 9.76
C LYS A 330 27.07 -1.50 10.09
N HIS A 331 26.97 -1.92 11.35
CA HIS A 331 27.53 -3.22 11.79
C HIS A 331 26.48 -4.19 12.30
N ALA A 332 25.58 -3.77 13.20
CA ALA A 332 24.65 -4.70 13.84
C ALA A 332 23.39 -4.97 13.00
N LEU A 333 22.71 -3.92 12.55
CA LEU A 333 21.43 -4.02 11.83
C LEU A 333 21.51 -4.81 10.54
N PRO A 334 22.50 -4.62 9.63
CA PRO A 334 22.57 -5.41 8.40
C PRO A 334 22.64 -6.91 8.65
N ASN A 335 23.32 -7.32 9.73
CA ASN A 335 23.42 -8.73 10.13
C ASN A 335 22.15 -9.26 10.80
N ALA A 336 21.33 -8.36 11.38
CA ALA A 336 20.06 -8.71 12.01
C ALA A 336 18.90 -8.85 11.02
N LEU A 337 19.01 -8.29 9.80
CA LEU A 337 17.89 -8.20 8.87
C LEU A 337 17.50 -9.51 8.19
N ALA A 338 18.39 -10.49 8.08
CA ALA A 338 18.10 -11.73 7.35
C ALA A 338 16.81 -12.44 7.83
N PRO A 339 16.61 -12.76 9.13
CA PRO A 339 15.35 -13.33 9.60
C PRO A 339 14.19 -12.34 9.58
N VAL A 340 14.46 -11.03 9.66
CA VAL A 340 13.44 -9.97 9.57
C VAL A 340 12.82 -9.92 8.17
N PHE A 341 13.62 -10.09 7.10
CA PHE A 341 13.10 -10.15 5.73
C PHE A 341 12.14 -11.32 5.52
N VAL A 342 12.37 -12.46 6.16
CA VAL A 342 11.41 -13.58 6.12
C VAL A 342 10.07 -13.18 6.74
N SER A 343 10.10 -12.49 7.89
CA SER A 343 8.90 -11.98 8.54
C SER A 343 8.15 -10.95 7.66
N ILE A 344 8.89 -10.09 6.96
CA ILE A 344 8.30 -9.11 6.02
C ILE A 344 7.63 -9.82 4.86
N ALA A 345 8.26 -10.84 4.27
CA ALA A 345 7.67 -11.60 3.15
C ALA A 345 6.34 -12.26 3.53
N PHE A 346 6.26 -12.92 4.69
CA PHE A 346 4.99 -13.45 5.20
C PHE A 346 3.99 -12.34 5.54
N GLY A 347 4.47 -11.19 5.99
CA GLY A 347 3.68 -10.01 6.26
C GLY A 347 2.99 -9.47 5.00
N ILE A 348 3.68 -9.46 3.84
CA ILE A 348 3.10 -9.04 2.55
C ILE A 348 1.89 -9.91 2.21
N ALA A 349 2.05 -11.24 2.26
CA ALA A 349 0.94 -12.16 2.02
C ALA A 349 -0.23 -11.95 3.00
N SER A 350 0.09 -11.76 4.30
CA SER A 350 -0.92 -11.48 5.33
C SER A 350 -1.65 -10.14 5.08
N ALA A 351 -0.96 -9.10 4.62
CA ALA A 351 -1.55 -7.80 4.32
C ALA A 351 -2.53 -7.88 3.14
N ILE A 352 -2.17 -8.64 2.10
CA ILE A 352 -3.05 -8.91 0.95
C ILE A 352 -4.30 -9.66 1.40
N LEU A 353 -4.15 -10.72 2.22
CA LEU A 353 -5.30 -11.47 2.72
C LEU A 353 -6.24 -10.64 3.60
N ILE A 354 -5.67 -9.73 4.42
CA ILE A 354 -6.48 -8.82 5.25
C ILE A 354 -7.26 -7.84 4.36
N GLU A 355 -6.58 -7.23 3.40
CA GLU A 355 -7.23 -6.34 2.44
C GLU A 355 -8.34 -7.07 1.68
N SER A 356 -8.06 -8.25 1.14
CA SER A 356 -9.07 -9.05 0.43
C SER A 356 -10.27 -9.40 1.30
N GLY A 357 -10.04 -9.68 2.59
CA GLY A 357 -11.14 -9.89 3.55
C GLY A 357 -11.97 -8.62 3.80
N LEU A 358 -11.33 -7.44 3.87
CA LEU A 358 -12.02 -6.15 4.01
C LEU A 358 -12.84 -5.80 2.76
N SER A 359 -12.26 -5.97 1.59
CA SER A 359 -12.93 -5.76 0.29
C SER A 359 -14.14 -6.69 0.13
N PHE A 360 -14.00 -7.96 0.47
CA PHE A 360 -15.11 -8.93 0.47
C PHE A 360 -16.26 -8.48 1.40
N LEU A 361 -15.95 -7.86 2.54
CA LEU A 361 -16.94 -7.31 3.45
C LEU A 361 -17.51 -5.94 3.01
N GLY A 362 -17.01 -5.37 1.91
CA GLY A 362 -17.39 -4.04 1.43
C GLY A 362 -16.88 -2.90 2.33
N ILE A 363 -15.78 -3.12 3.06
CA ILE A 363 -15.26 -2.18 4.05
C ILE A 363 -13.91 -1.60 3.58
N GLY A 364 -13.78 -0.29 3.62
CA GLY A 364 -12.50 0.44 3.46
C GLY A 364 -12.03 0.66 2.03
N VAL A 365 -12.30 -0.26 1.10
CA VAL A 365 -11.94 -0.09 -0.31
C VAL A 365 -13.13 0.48 -1.08
N PRO A 366 -12.95 1.52 -1.93
CA PRO A 366 -13.99 2.02 -2.81
C PRO A 366 -14.43 0.96 -3.84
N ASP A 367 -15.72 0.98 -4.22
CA ASP A 367 -16.32 -0.04 -5.10
C ASP A 367 -15.83 0.02 -6.56
N ASP A 368 -15.20 1.14 -6.95
CA ASP A 368 -14.55 1.37 -8.25
C ASP A 368 -13.13 0.79 -8.33
N ILE A 369 -12.54 0.41 -7.19
CA ILE A 369 -11.20 -0.19 -7.15
C ILE A 369 -11.32 -1.70 -7.10
N VAL A 370 -10.88 -2.37 -8.17
CA VAL A 370 -10.88 -3.83 -8.25
C VAL A 370 -9.63 -4.40 -7.59
N THR A 371 -9.83 -5.29 -6.63
CA THR A 371 -8.78 -6.04 -5.92
C THR A 371 -9.06 -7.53 -6.01
N TRP A 372 -8.20 -8.38 -5.45
CA TRP A 372 -8.48 -9.82 -5.39
C TRP A 372 -9.62 -10.18 -4.42
N GLY A 373 -10.06 -9.24 -3.59
CA GLY A 373 -11.13 -9.43 -2.61
C GLY A 373 -12.50 -8.93 -3.07
N SER A 374 -12.54 -8.15 -4.14
CA SER A 374 -13.77 -7.54 -4.67
C SER A 374 -14.57 -8.48 -5.57
#